data_32c8b26ad173b58c53bcf87056dddf0f
#
_entry.id   32c8b26ad173b58c53bcf87056dddf0f
#
_cell.length_a   1.000
_cell.length_b   1.000
_cell.length_c   1.000
_cell.angle_alpha   90.00
_cell.angle_beta   90.00
_cell.angle_gamma   90.00
#
_symmetry.space_group_name_H-M   'P 1'
#
loop_
_entity.id
_entity.type
_entity.pdbx_description
1 polymer ?
#
loop_
_entity_poly.entity_id
_entity_poly.type
_entity_poly.pdbx_seq_one_letter_code
_entity_poly.pdbx_strand_id
1 'polypeptide(L)'
;MNFGFYIILAAQFLSALADNALLFAAIALLKELSAPAWHTPILQQAFIVSYIILAPFVGAFADSLPKGRVMFLSNNIKILGCLAMLFGVHPLLAYGLVGLGAATYSPAKYGILTEYLPADKLVLANSWMEGLTVAAIVLGAVIGGALVMPDIANAMLGWWDVPLIETGINTASKLAIAIIVLIYGLAALFNLRIPPVAIEHKPFSNSPIALFSDFWHCFKLLWKDPLGQVSLAVTTLFWGAGATLRLLLLGWSAVALNYNISQAAQLTAWFAVGIAIGAVLAAKWVKLEHSVKVLPVGIAMGLVVLLMIPITNSTLAVLLLIVMGAMGGYFVVPMNALLQHRGHLLMGAGRSISVQNFNENLSIFA
;
A
#
# COMPACT_ATOMS: atom_id res chain seq x y z
N MET A 1 13.85 2.76 -18.98
CA MET A 1 13.09 1.68 -18.35
C MET A 1 12.86 0.62 -19.41
N ASN A 2 13.02 -0.66 -19.06
CA ASN A 2 12.79 -1.77 -19.98
C ASN A 2 11.38 -2.38 -19.80
N PHE A 3 11.01 -3.31 -20.69
CA PHE A 3 9.68 -3.93 -20.67
C PHE A 3 9.35 -4.64 -19.35
N GLY A 4 10.34 -5.30 -18.73
CA GLY A 4 10.14 -5.97 -17.44
C GLY A 4 9.74 -5.02 -16.31
N PHE A 5 10.24 -3.77 -16.31
CA PHE A 5 9.82 -2.76 -15.35
C PHE A 5 8.32 -2.41 -15.47
N TYR A 6 7.80 -2.31 -16.70
CA TYR A 6 6.37 -2.04 -16.89
C TYR A 6 5.49 -3.23 -16.47
N ILE A 7 6.00 -4.48 -16.60
CA ILE A 7 5.33 -5.67 -16.05
C ILE A 7 5.24 -5.58 -14.51
N ILE A 8 6.34 -5.18 -13.84
CA ILE A 8 6.35 -4.98 -12.39
C ILE A 8 5.31 -3.92 -11.99
N LEU A 9 5.26 -2.80 -12.70
CA LEU A 9 4.31 -1.73 -12.46
C LEU A 9 2.85 -2.19 -12.66
N ALA A 10 2.57 -2.94 -13.73
CA ALA A 10 1.23 -3.48 -13.99
C ALA A 10 0.79 -4.48 -12.92
N ALA A 11 1.67 -5.41 -12.54
CA ALA A 11 1.40 -6.39 -11.50
C ALA A 11 1.07 -5.74 -10.15
N GLN A 12 1.89 -4.76 -9.74
CA GLN A 12 1.68 -4.07 -8.48
C GLN A 12 0.45 -3.16 -8.49
N PHE A 13 0.16 -2.50 -9.63
CA PHE A 13 -1.03 -1.68 -9.79
C PHE A 13 -2.30 -2.51 -9.63
N LEU A 14 -2.40 -3.65 -10.32
CA LEU A 14 -3.55 -4.56 -10.21
C LEU A 14 -3.70 -5.13 -8.80
N SER A 15 -2.60 -5.54 -8.16
CA SER A 15 -2.63 -6.03 -6.78
C SER A 15 -3.09 -4.95 -5.80
N ALA A 16 -2.57 -3.73 -5.91
CA ALA A 16 -2.98 -2.60 -5.06
C ALA A 16 -4.42 -2.15 -5.33
N LEU A 17 -4.86 -2.18 -6.59
CA LEU A 17 -6.25 -1.91 -6.98
C LEU A 17 -7.21 -2.91 -6.30
N ALA A 18 -6.88 -4.19 -6.36
CA ALA A 18 -7.64 -5.25 -5.74
C ALA A 18 -7.68 -5.12 -4.21
N ASP A 19 -6.54 -4.80 -3.56
CA ASP A 19 -6.45 -4.57 -2.10
C ASP A 19 -7.42 -3.47 -1.66
N ASN A 20 -7.47 -2.36 -2.41
CA ASN A 20 -8.32 -1.22 -2.07
C ASN A 20 -9.81 -1.46 -2.41
N ALA A 21 -10.11 -2.15 -3.51
CA ALA A 21 -11.48 -2.52 -3.85
C ALA A 21 -12.06 -3.53 -2.84
N LEU A 22 -11.23 -4.48 -2.39
CA LEU A 22 -11.65 -5.53 -1.44
C LEU A 22 -12.10 -4.96 -0.10
N LEU A 23 -11.51 -3.85 0.36
CA LEU A 23 -11.94 -3.20 1.61
C LEU A 23 -13.43 -2.85 1.56
N PHE A 24 -13.91 -2.29 0.45
CA PHE A 24 -15.33 -1.92 0.29
C PHE A 24 -16.22 -3.14 0.19
N ALA A 25 -15.80 -4.18 -0.54
CA ALA A 25 -16.54 -5.44 -0.65
C ALA A 25 -16.64 -6.16 0.71
N ALA A 26 -15.56 -6.18 1.49
CA ALA A 26 -15.54 -6.78 2.84
C ALA A 26 -16.42 -6.00 3.83
N ILE A 27 -16.43 -4.66 3.76
CA ILE A 27 -17.35 -3.82 4.55
C ILE A 27 -18.81 -4.09 4.17
N ALA A 28 -19.10 -4.22 2.87
CA ALA A 28 -20.44 -4.55 2.40
C ALA A 28 -20.88 -5.94 2.91
N LEU A 29 -19.97 -6.92 2.86
CA LEU A 29 -20.24 -8.26 3.39
C LEU A 29 -20.49 -8.25 4.90
N LEU A 30 -19.76 -7.46 5.69
CA LEU A 30 -20.03 -7.28 7.12
C LEU A 30 -21.41 -6.69 7.38
N LYS A 31 -21.84 -5.73 6.55
CA LYS A 31 -23.20 -5.14 6.66
C LYS A 31 -24.30 -6.16 6.31
N GLU A 32 -24.08 -6.96 5.26
CA GLU A 32 -25.02 -8.05 4.88
C GLU A 32 -25.16 -9.09 6.00
N LEU A 33 -24.05 -9.37 6.71
CA LEU A 33 -24.06 -10.26 7.88
C LEU A 33 -24.59 -9.60 9.16
N SER A 34 -25.07 -8.35 9.09
CA SER A 34 -25.51 -7.56 10.27
C SER A 34 -24.46 -7.51 11.38
N ALA A 35 -23.19 -7.49 11.01
CA ALA A 35 -22.08 -7.46 11.96
C ALA A 35 -22.04 -6.13 12.73
N PRO A 36 -21.59 -6.13 14.01
CA PRO A 36 -21.45 -4.92 14.80
C PRO A 36 -20.59 -3.85 14.12
N ALA A 37 -20.93 -2.57 14.28
CA ALA A 37 -20.25 -1.45 13.60
C ALA A 37 -18.74 -1.38 13.88
N TRP A 38 -18.28 -1.85 15.04
CA TRP A 38 -16.86 -1.87 15.41
C TRP A 38 -16.03 -2.88 14.60
N HIS A 39 -16.65 -3.81 13.86
CA HIS A 39 -15.92 -4.72 12.95
C HIS A 39 -15.26 -3.97 11.79
N THR A 40 -15.86 -2.89 11.30
CA THR A 40 -15.30 -2.11 10.16
C THR A 40 -13.92 -1.50 10.47
N PRO A 41 -13.70 -0.77 11.57
CA PRO A 41 -12.35 -0.30 11.91
C PRO A 41 -11.37 -1.45 12.19
N ILE A 42 -11.81 -2.54 12.82
CA ILE A 42 -10.93 -3.70 13.04
C ILE A 42 -10.48 -4.34 11.73
N LEU A 43 -11.33 -4.36 10.72
CA LEU A 43 -10.96 -4.87 9.40
C LEU A 43 -9.73 -4.12 8.84
N GLN A 44 -9.68 -2.80 8.96
CA GLN A 44 -8.53 -2.00 8.54
C GLN A 44 -7.30 -2.25 9.42
N GLN A 45 -7.50 -2.35 10.74
CA GLN A 45 -6.41 -2.62 11.69
C GLN A 45 -5.79 -4.01 11.47
N ALA A 46 -6.56 -5.01 11.05
CA ALA A 46 -6.05 -6.35 10.76
C ALA A 46 -4.95 -6.32 9.68
N PHE A 47 -5.05 -5.43 8.71
CA PHE A 47 -4.01 -5.22 7.71
C PHE A 47 -2.71 -4.70 8.33
N ILE A 48 -2.79 -3.62 9.12
CA ILE A 48 -1.65 -2.98 9.80
C ILE A 48 -0.96 -3.97 10.74
N VAL A 49 -1.75 -4.67 11.55
CA VAL A 49 -1.24 -5.68 12.51
C VAL A 49 -0.52 -6.81 11.79
N SER A 50 -1.00 -7.24 10.62
CA SER A 50 -0.31 -8.26 9.80
C SER A 50 1.11 -7.82 9.42
N TYR A 51 1.31 -6.55 9.04
CA TYR A 51 2.64 -6.02 8.72
C TYR A 51 3.57 -5.99 9.93
N ILE A 52 3.05 -5.68 11.12
CA ILE A 52 3.84 -5.62 12.36
C ILE A 52 4.25 -7.04 12.80
N ILE A 53 3.29 -7.96 12.89
CA ILE A 53 3.54 -9.32 13.39
C ILE A 53 4.41 -10.13 12.44
N LEU A 54 4.21 -9.97 11.14
CA LEU A 54 4.92 -10.79 10.13
C LEU A 54 6.27 -10.22 9.71
N ALA A 55 6.61 -8.99 10.11
CA ALA A 55 7.85 -8.33 9.75
C ALA A 55 9.10 -9.22 9.93
N PRO A 56 9.28 -9.96 11.04
CA PRO A 56 10.47 -10.81 11.23
C PRO A 56 10.62 -11.92 10.18
N PHE A 57 9.54 -12.32 9.54
CA PHE A 57 9.49 -13.47 8.64
C PHE A 57 9.50 -13.09 7.17
N VAL A 58 8.72 -12.07 6.80
CA VAL A 58 8.44 -11.76 5.38
C VAL A 58 9.65 -11.18 4.64
N GLY A 59 10.55 -10.49 5.34
CA GLY A 59 11.78 -9.95 4.74
C GLY A 59 12.74 -11.07 4.33
N ALA A 60 12.98 -12.01 5.23
CA ALA A 60 13.81 -13.19 4.95
C ALA A 60 13.18 -14.07 3.87
N PHE A 61 11.86 -14.26 3.89
CA PHE A 61 11.13 -14.99 2.85
C PHE A 61 11.26 -14.30 1.49
N ALA A 62 11.13 -12.98 1.44
CA ALA A 62 11.28 -12.23 0.19
C ALA A 62 12.70 -12.31 -0.39
N ASP A 63 13.74 -12.47 0.45
CA ASP A 63 15.14 -12.62 -0.01
C ASP A 63 15.52 -14.07 -0.35
N SER A 64 14.68 -15.05 0.00
CA SER A 64 14.95 -16.46 -0.25
C SER A 64 14.51 -16.96 -1.63
N LEU A 65 13.69 -16.19 -2.35
CA LEU A 65 13.12 -16.56 -3.64
C LEU A 65 13.20 -15.37 -4.62
N PRO A 66 13.14 -15.63 -5.95
CA PRO A 66 12.95 -14.57 -6.93
C PRO A 66 11.72 -13.72 -6.61
N LYS A 67 11.86 -12.39 -6.59
CA LYS A 67 10.81 -11.46 -6.14
C LYS A 67 9.47 -11.66 -6.87
N GLY A 68 9.51 -11.94 -8.18
CA GLY A 68 8.30 -12.26 -8.96
C GLY A 68 7.54 -13.48 -8.41
N ARG A 69 8.26 -14.52 -7.94
CA ARG A 69 7.64 -15.69 -7.30
C ARG A 69 7.05 -15.37 -5.94
N VAL A 70 7.73 -14.56 -5.14
CA VAL A 70 7.19 -14.10 -3.85
C VAL A 70 5.91 -13.31 -4.08
N MET A 71 5.90 -12.37 -5.03
CA MET A 71 4.70 -11.59 -5.39
C MET A 71 3.56 -12.48 -5.89
N PHE A 72 3.87 -13.50 -6.69
CA PHE A 72 2.90 -14.51 -7.14
C PHE A 72 2.28 -15.27 -5.96
N LEU A 73 3.11 -15.82 -5.07
CA LEU A 73 2.65 -16.56 -3.88
C LEU A 73 1.79 -15.68 -2.97
N SER A 74 2.22 -14.43 -2.77
CA SER A 74 1.49 -13.44 -1.96
C SER A 74 0.10 -13.14 -2.52
N ASN A 75 -0.04 -12.95 -3.84
CA ASN A 75 -1.35 -12.75 -4.46
C ASN A 75 -2.23 -14.01 -4.35
N ASN A 76 -1.65 -15.23 -4.41
CA ASN A 76 -2.41 -16.46 -4.16
C ASN A 76 -2.92 -16.55 -2.70
N ILE A 77 -2.14 -16.11 -1.72
CA ILE A 77 -2.61 -16.00 -0.33
C ILE A 77 -3.80 -15.03 -0.24
N LYS A 78 -3.74 -13.88 -0.93
CA LYS A 78 -4.86 -12.93 -0.99
C LYS A 78 -6.10 -13.55 -1.66
N ILE A 79 -5.91 -14.29 -2.75
CA ILE A 79 -7.01 -15.05 -3.40
C ILE A 79 -7.64 -16.04 -2.42
N LEU A 80 -6.83 -16.80 -1.66
CA LEU A 80 -7.36 -17.73 -0.65
C LEU A 80 -8.17 -16.98 0.43
N GLY A 81 -7.76 -15.80 0.86
CA GLY A 81 -8.55 -14.95 1.75
C GLY A 81 -9.90 -14.53 1.15
N CYS A 82 -9.91 -14.14 -0.12
CA CYS A 82 -11.15 -13.81 -0.83
C CYS A 82 -12.07 -15.04 -0.99
N LEU A 83 -11.52 -16.18 -1.37
CA LEU A 83 -12.27 -17.43 -1.47
C LEU A 83 -12.84 -17.85 -0.11
N ALA A 84 -12.07 -17.70 0.98
CA ALA A 84 -12.56 -17.96 2.32
C ALA A 84 -13.80 -17.10 2.65
N MET A 85 -13.84 -15.81 2.26
CA MET A 85 -15.03 -14.97 2.41
C MET A 85 -16.20 -15.50 1.59
N LEU A 86 -15.97 -15.93 0.35
CA LEU A 86 -17.02 -16.48 -0.53
C LEU A 86 -17.60 -17.77 0.05
N PHE A 87 -16.80 -18.61 0.70
CA PHE A 87 -17.23 -19.86 1.34
C PHE A 87 -17.74 -19.67 2.78
N GLY A 88 -18.00 -18.44 3.21
CA GLY A 88 -18.67 -18.14 4.48
C GLY A 88 -17.76 -18.03 5.69
N VAL A 89 -16.44 -17.98 5.52
CA VAL A 89 -15.54 -17.62 6.62
C VAL A 89 -15.76 -16.16 6.99
N HIS A 90 -15.78 -15.87 8.30
CA HIS A 90 -16.04 -14.53 8.80
C HIS A 90 -15.07 -13.49 8.20
N PRO A 91 -15.55 -12.33 7.68
CA PRO A 91 -14.72 -11.38 6.94
C PRO A 91 -13.48 -10.90 7.68
N LEU A 92 -13.52 -10.74 9.01
CA LEU A 92 -12.36 -10.33 9.79
C LEU A 92 -11.19 -11.33 9.70
N LEU A 93 -11.48 -12.63 9.78
CA LEU A 93 -10.46 -13.68 9.69
C LEU A 93 -9.92 -13.80 8.26
N ALA A 94 -10.82 -13.83 7.30
CA ALA A 94 -10.46 -13.95 5.89
C ALA A 94 -9.70 -12.71 5.38
N TYR A 95 -10.07 -11.52 5.82
CA TYR A 95 -9.35 -10.29 5.49
C TYR A 95 -7.98 -10.22 6.20
N GLY A 96 -7.84 -10.79 7.39
CA GLY A 96 -6.54 -11.01 8.04
C GLY A 96 -5.60 -11.86 7.19
N LEU A 97 -6.12 -12.91 6.53
CA LEU A 97 -5.35 -13.72 5.59
C LEU A 97 -4.92 -12.91 4.36
N VAL A 98 -5.79 -12.03 3.85
CA VAL A 98 -5.41 -11.07 2.79
C VAL A 98 -4.30 -10.12 3.26
N GLY A 99 -4.39 -9.62 4.50
CA GLY A 99 -3.35 -8.80 5.13
C GLY A 99 -2.00 -9.53 5.24
N LEU A 100 -2.01 -10.83 5.55
CA LEU A 100 -0.81 -11.67 5.52
C LEU A 100 -0.20 -11.71 4.12
N GLY A 101 -1.02 -11.89 3.08
CA GLY A 101 -0.56 -11.81 1.69
C GLY A 101 0.01 -10.45 1.33
N ALA A 102 -0.62 -9.35 1.78
CA ALA A 102 -0.15 -7.99 1.53
C ALA A 102 1.19 -7.71 2.23
N ALA A 103 1.33 -8.12 3.50
CA ALA A 103 2.58 -7.99 4.25
C ALA A 103 3.75 -8.76 3.61
N THR A 104 3.47 -9.92 3.01
CA THR A 104 4.46 -10.74 2.29
C THR A 104 4.79 -10.13 0.91
N TYR A 105 3.81 -9.50 0.24
CA TYR A 105 3.97 -8.88 -1.07
C TYR A 105 4.90 -7.66 -1.03
N SER A 106 4.79 -6.83 -0.01
CA SER A 106 5.44 -5.52 0.07
C SER A 106 6.98 -5.60 0.02
N PRO A 107 7.67 -6.48 0.77
CA PRO A 107 9.13 -6.60 0.68
C PRO A 107 9.63 -7.02 -0.70
N ALA A 108 8.86 -7.82 -1.44
CA ALA A 108 9.20 -8.22 -2.80
C ALA A 108 8.92 -7.08 -3.81
N LYS A 109 7.78 -6.39 -3.67
CA LYS A 109 7.36 -5.27 -4.53
C LYS A 109 8.38 -4.13 -4.58
N TYR A 110 8.84 -3.69 -3.42
CA TYR A 110 9.82 -2.60 -3.34
C TYR A 110 11.25 -3.12 -3.48
N GLY A 111 11.54 -4.31 -2.97
CA GLY A 111 12.86 -4.91 -3.04
C GLY A 111 13.33 -5.19 -4.46
N ILE A 112 12.41 -5.55 -5.36
CA ILE A 112 12.76 -5.81 -6.77
C ILE A 112 13.31 -4.56 -7.47
N LEU A 113 12.96 -3.36 -7.04
CA LEU A 113 13.45 -2.14 -7.67
C LEU A 113 14.97 -2.01 -7.53
N THR A 114 15.51 -2.32 -6.35
CA THR A 114 16.96 -2.24 -6.08
C THR A 114 17.75 -3.39 -6.67
N GLU A 115 17.08 -4.52 -6.96
CA GLU A 115 17.71 -5.67 -7.62
C GLU A 115 17.67 -5.57 -9.14
N TYR A 116 16.64 -4.91 -9.68
CA TYR A 116 16.35 -4.87 -11.12
C TYR A 116 16.88 -3.61 -11.82
N LEU A 117 17.05 -2.52 -11.07
CA LEU A 117 17.39 -1.20 -11.60
C LEU A 117 18.69 -0.66 -10.98
N PRO A 118 19.50 0.08 -11.77
CA PRO A 118 20.66 0.78 -11.23
C PRO A 118 20.22 1.92 -10.29
N ALA A 119 21.11 2.28 -9.36
CA ALA A 119 20.84 3.23 -8.29
C ALA A 119 20.35 4.62 -8.77
N ASP A 120 20.86 5.10 -9.90
CA ASP A 120 20.47 6.38 -10.50
C ASP A 120 19.02 6.44 -10.97
N LYS A 121 18.37 5.27 -11.17
CA LYS A 121 16.96 5.16 -11.58
C LYS A 121 15.99 4.90 -10.44
N LEU A 122 16.46 4.73 -9.21
CA LEU A 122 15.58 4.36 -8.08
C LEU A 122 14.58 5.45 -7.72
N VAL A 123 14.95 6.74 -7.77
CA VAL A 123 14.01 7.83 -7.53
C VAL A 123 12.90 7.83 -8.57
N LEU A 124 13.25 7.70 -9.85
CA LEU A 124 12.27 7.60 -10.94
C LEU A 124 11.37 6.37 -10.78
N ALA A 125 11.94 5.22 -10.41
CA ALA A 125 11.18 3.98 -10.21
C ALA A 125 10.19 4.10 -9.03
N ASN A 126 10.63 4.66 -7.91
CA ASN A 126 9.76 4.92 -6.75
C ASN A 126 8.66 5.94 -7.09
N SER A 127 8.96 6.95 -7.92
CA SER A 127 7.94 7.91 -8.39
C SER A 127 6.82 7.22 -9.17
N TRP A 128 7.16 6.30 -10.07
CA TRP A 128 6.18 5.49 -10.79
C TRP A 128 5.39 4.58 -9.85
N MET A 129 6.09 3.93 -8.90
CA MET A 129 5.44 3.05 -7.91
C MET A 129 4.43 3.81 -7.06
N GLU A 130 4.81 4.98 -6.51
CA GLU A 130 3.93 5.80 -5.68
C GLU A 130 2.76 6.39 -6.50
N GLY A 131 3.03 6.93 -7.69
CA GLY A 131 1.98 7.46 -8.57
C GLY A 131 0.92 6.41 -8.92
N LEU A 132 1.35 5.19 -9.29
CA LEU A 132 0.43 4.09 -9.58
C LEU A 132 -0.24 3.53 -8.32
N THR A 133 0.43 3.55 -7.17
CA THR A 133 -0.20 3.17 -5.89
C THR A 133 -1.32 4.14 -5.53
N VAL A 134 -1.09 5.45 -5.66
CA VAL A 134 -2.14 6.47 -5.47
C VAL A 134 -3.30 6.27 -6.44
N ALA A 135 -3.01 6.06 -7.73
CA ALA A 135 -4.03 5.77 -8.72
C ALA A 135 -4.84 4.50 -8.38
N ALA A 136 -4.15 3.44 -7.92
CA ALA A 136 -4.78 2.20 -7.50
C ALA A 136 -5.67 2.37 -6.26
N ILE A 137 -5.28 3.22 -5.30
CA ILE A 137 -6.09 3.55 -4.13
C ILE A 137 -7.40 4.23 -4.56
N VAL A 138 -7.30 5.27 -5.39
CA VAL A 138 -8.48 6.03 -5.84
C VAL A 138 -9.40 5.15 -6.70
N LEU A 139 -8.84 4.50 -7.72
CA LEU A 139 -9.62 3.66 -8.63
C LEU A 139 -10.18 2.42 -7.91
N GLY A 140 -9.41 1.82 -7.01
CA GLY A 140 -9.86 0.69 -6.19
C GLY A 140 -11.04 1.06 -5.29
N ALA A 141 -11.01 2.23 -4.66
CA ALA A 141 -12.12 2.74 -3.88
C ALA A 141 -13.37 3.00 -4.75
N VAL A 142 -13.20 3.62 -5.92
CA VAL A 142 -14.30 3.88 -6.86
C VAL A 142 -14.91 2.57 -7.39
N ILE A 143 -14.07 1.65 -7.87
CA ILE A 143 -14.51 0.35 -8.39
C ILE A 143 -15.15 -0.49 -7.27
N GLY A 144 -14.49 -0.61 -6.11
CA GLY A 144 -15.02 -1.36 -4.98
C GLY A 144 -16.35 -0.82 -4.48
N GLY A 145 -16.47 0.52 -4.41
CA GLY A 145 -17.73 1.18 -4.07
C GLY A 145 -18.82 0.97 -5.12
N ALA A 146 -18.49 1.06 -6.40
CA ALA A 146 -19.44 0.84 -7.49
C ALA A 146 -19.95 -0.61 -7.55
N LEU A 147 -19.07 -1.59 -7.37
CA LEU A 147 -19.43 -3.02 -7.42
C LEU A 147 -20.43 -3.44 -6.33
N VAL A 148 -20.49 -2.69 -5.21
CA VAL A 148 -21.45 -2.99 -4.14
C VAL A 148 -22.74 -2.13 -4.22
N MET A 149 -22.87 -1.26 -5.24
CA MET A 149 -24.12 -0.53 -5.48
C MET A 149 -25.20 -1.47 -6.01
N PRO A 150 -26.44 -1.43 -5.46
CA PRO A 150 -27.49 -2.37 -5.83
C PRO A 150 -27.80 -2.42 -7.34
N ASP A 151 -27.84 -1.25 -7.99
CA ASP A 151 -28.16 -1.15 -9.42
C ASP A 151 -27.13 -1.84 -10.31
N ILE A 152 -25.84 -1.61 -10.01
CA ILE A 152 -24.71 -2.21 -10.74
C ILE A 152 -24.63 -3.72 -10.43
N ALA A 153 -24.74 -4.07 -9.16
CA ALA A 153 -24.65 -5.44 -8.71
C ALA A 153 -25.79 -6.31 -9.32
N ASN A 154 -27.03 -5.82 -9.28
CA ASN A 154 -28.18 -6.55 -9.84
C ASN A 154 -28.06 -6.74 -11.35
N ALA A 155 -27.58 -5.72 -12.09
CA ALA A 155 -27.34 -5.86 -13.52
C ALA A 155 -26.27 -6.92 -13.83
N MET A 156 -25.22 -6.99 -13.04
CA MET A 156 -24.11 -7.94 -13.24
C MET A 156 -24.46 -9.35 -12.74
N LEU A 157 -25.21 -9.49 -11.65
CA LEU A 157 -25.68 -10.79 -11.13
C LEU A 157 -26.50 -11.52 -12.17
N GLY A 158 -27.34 -10.82 -12.95
CA GLY A 158 -28.09 -11.41 -14.06
C GLY A 158 -27.21 -12.03 -15.17
N TRP A 159 -25.97 -11.55 -15.32
CA TRP A 159 -24.99 -12.15 -16.27
C TRP A 159 -24.24 -13.34 -15.65
N TRP A 160 -24.17 -13.40 -14.31
CA TRP A 160 -23.46 -14.44 -13.55
C TRP A 160 -24.35 -15.65 -13.23
N ASP A 161 -25.66 -15.51 -13.46
CA ASP A 161 -26.62 -16.58 -13.25
C ASP A 161 -26.52 -17.59 -14.41
N VAL A 162 -25.63 -18.58 -14.23
CA VAL A 162 -25.42 -19.63 -15.21
C VAL A 162 -26.43 -20.75 -14.92
N PRO A 163 -27.43 -21.01 -15.82
CA PRO A 163 -28.36 -22.11 -15.64
C PRO A 163 -27.57 -23.41 -15.44
N LEU A 164 -27.85 -24.17 -14.39
CA LEU A 164 -27.21 -25.44 -14.01
C LEU A 164 -26.05 -25.39 -13.01
N ILE A 165 -25.53 -24.21 -12.64
CA ILE A 165 -24.43 -24.12 -11.67
C ILE A 165 -24.83 -23.14 -10.56
N GLU A 166 -25.09 -23.64 -9.36
CA GLU A 166 -25.24 -22.80 -8.18
C GLU A 166 -23.85 -22.27 -7.76
N THR A 167 -23.50 -21.07 -8.22
CA THR A 167 -22.19 -20.44 -7.93
C THR A 167 -22.07 -19.97 -6.47
N GLY A 168 -23.21 -19.86 -5.74
CA GLY A 168 -23.27 -19.26 -4.41
C GLY A 168 -23.03 -17.74 -4.40
N ILE A 169 -22.82 -17.11 -5.56
CA ILE A 169 -22.61 -15.67 -5.73
C ILE A 169 -23.98 -15.03 -5.98
N ASN A 170 -24.66 -14.71 -4.89
CA ASN A 170 -26.05 -14.23 -4.91
C ASN A 170 -26.23 -12.83 -4.31
N THR A 171 -25.16 -12.20 -3.87
CA THR A 171 -25.17 -10.86 -3.28
C THR A 171 -24.13 -9.93 -3.92
N ALA A 172 -24.35 -8.62 -3.78
CA ALA A 172 -23.43 -7.59 -4.31
C ALA A 172 -22.00 -7.74 -3.76
N SER A 173 -21.86 -8.01 -2.46
CA SER A 173 -20.55 -8.19 -1.83
C SER A 173 -19.83 -9.42 -2.35
N LYS A 174 -20.51 -10.56 -2.52
CA LYS A 174 -19.93 -11.79 -3.06
C LYS A 174 -19.52 -11.63 -4.52
N LEU A 175 -20.34 -10.96 -5.34
CA LEU A 175 -20.00 -10.64 -6.72
C LEU A 175 -18.75 -9.76 -6.79
N ALA A 176 -18.70 -8.69 -5.98
CA ALA A 176 -17.53 -7.83 -5.90
C ALA A 176 -16.26 -8.61 -5.52
N ILE A 177 -16.34 -9.48 -4.50
CA ILE A 177 -15.20 -10.33 -4.09
C ILE A 177 -14.78 -11.26 -5.23
N ALA A 178 -15.72 -11.87 -5.95
CA ALA A 178 -15.40 -12.75 -7.09
C ALA A 178 -14.66 -12.01 -8.21
N ILE A 179 -15.09 -10.79 -8.55
CA ILE A 179 -14.39 -9.94 -9.52
C ILE A 179 -12.99 -9.58 -9.03
N ILE A 180 -12.84 -9.28 -7.74
CA ILE A 180 -11.55 -8.95 -7.12
C ILE A 180 -10.62 -10.17 -7.16
N VAL A 181 -11.12 -11.39 -6.99
CA VAL A 181 -10.33 -12.63 -7.20
C VAL A 181 -9.76 -12.68 -8.62
N LEU A 182 -10.55 -12.31 -9.63
CA LEU A 182 -10.05 -12.27 -11.02
C LEU A 182 -8.95 -11.21 -11.19
N ILE A 183 -9.07 -10.04 -10.55
CA ILE A 183 -8.04 -9.00 -10.60
C ILE A 183 -6.75 -9.48 -9.92
N TYR A 184 -6.82 -10.13 -8.75
CA TYR A 184 -5.65 -10.75 -8.11
C TYR A 184 -5.06 -11.87 -8.97
N GLY A 185 -5.89 -12.69 -9.61
CA GLY A 185 -5.45 -13.73 -10.55
C GLY A 185 -4.66 -13.13 -11.72
N LEU A 186 -5.16 -12.04 -12.30
CA LEU A 186 -4.46 -11.30 -13.35
C LEU A 186 -3.14 -10.72 -12.83
N ALA A 187 -3.13 -10.11 -11.66
CA ALA A 187 -1.90 -9.62 -11.01
C ALA A 187 -0.88 -10.76 -10.79
N ALA A 188 -1.35 -11.93 -10.34
CA ALA A 188 -0.51 -13.11 -10.15
C ALA A 188 0.10 -13.60 -11.48
N LEU A 189 -0.68 -13.61 -12.56
CA LEU A 189 -0.17 -13.96 -13.90
C LEU A 189 0.90 -12.98 -14.39
N PHE A 190 0.71 -11.68 -14.15
CA PHE A 190 1.77 -10.68 -14.45
C PHE A 190 3.02 -10.91 -13.62
N ASN A 191 2.89 -11.32 -12.34
CA ASN A 191 4.04 -11.62 -11.50
C ASN A 191 4.89 -12.78 -12.04
N LEU A 192 4.29 -13.78 -12.68
CA LEU A 192 5.03 -14.88 -13.33
C LEU A 192 5.82 -14.43 -14.55
N ARG A 193 5.45 -13.29 -15.16
CA ARG A 193 6.14 -12.71 -16.32
C ARG A 193 7.25 -11.75 -15.95
N ILE A 194 7.48 -11.49 -14.66
CA ILE A 194 8.57 -10.67 -14.18
C ILE A 194 9.89 -11.41 -14.49
N PRO A 195 10.83 -10.78 -15.24
CA PRO A 195 12.10 -11.42 -15.56
C PRO A 195 12.89 -11.74 -14.27
N PRO A 196 13.47 -12.93 -14.16
CA PRO A 196 14.33 -13.26 -13.03
C PRO A 196 15.60 -12.38 -13.04
N VAL A 197 16.02 -11.95 -11.86
CA VAL A 197 17.30 -11.28 -11.66
C VAL A 197 18.32 -12.31 -11.21
N ALA A 198 19.52 -12.30 -11.80
CA ALA A 198 20.59 -13.20 -11.45
C ALA A 198 21.32 -12.72 -10.18
N ILE A 199 20.69 -12.98 -9.03
CA ILE A 199 21.26 -12.70 -7.70
C ILE A 199 21.26 -13.99 -6.86
N GLU A 200 22.20 -14.09 -5.93
CA GLU A 200 22.18 -15.16 -4.94
C GLU A 200 21.05 -14.95 -3.95
N HIS A 201 20.20 -15.97 -3.81
CA HIS A 201 19.13 -15.98 -2.82
C HIS A 201 19.63 -16.55 -1.49
N LYS A 202 19.37 -15.82 -0.39
CA LYS A 202 19.70 -16.30 0.94
C LYS A 202 18.72 -17.40 1.36
N PRO A 203 19.18 -18.57 1.82
CA PRO A 203 18.28 -19.64 2.23
C PRO A 203 17.35 -19.17 3.37
N PHE A 204 16.09 -19.56 3.30
CA PHE A 204 15.13 -19.30 4.36
C PHE A 204 15.43 -20.19 5.58
N SER A 205 15.58 -19.57 6.74
CA SER A 205 15.80 -20.34 7.99
C SER A 205 14.51 -21.01 8.46
N ASN A 206 14.62 -22.27 8.89
CA ASN A 206 13.49 -23.01 9.45
C ASN A 206 13.24 -22.69 10.94
N SER A 207 14.11 -21.90 11.58
CA SER A 207 13.97 -21.52 12.99
C SER A 207 13.30 -20.14 13.13
N PRO A 208 12.10 -20.06 13.73
CA PRO A 208 11.45 -18.79 14.00
C PRO A 208 12.29 -17.85 14.88
N ILE A 209 13.03 -18.40 15.84
CA ILE A 209 13.90 -17.63 16.73
C ILE A 209 15.05 -17.00 15.95
N ALA A 210 15.65 -17.76 15.02
CA ALA A 210 16.72 -17.23 14.15
C ALA A 210 16.21 -16.12 13.24
N LEU A 211 14.99 -16.24 12.68
CA LEU A 211 14.37 -15.21 11.85
C LEU A 211 14.08 -13.94 12.65
N PHE A 212 13.58 -14.08 13.88
CA PHE A 212 13.35 -12.93 14.77
C PHE A 212 14.66 -12.24 15.16
N SER A 213 15.70 -13.02 15.48
CA SER A 213 17.04 -12.48 15.78
C SER A 213 17.66 -11.77 14.58
N ASP A 214 17.53 -12.34 13.36
CA ASP A 214 18.00 -11.75 12.11
C ASP A 214 17.28 -10.42 11.84
N PHE A 215 15.95 -10.37 11.98
CA PHE A 215 15.17 -9.14 11.84
C PHE A 215 15.64 -8.06 12.83
N TRP A 216 15.83 -8.40 14.08
CA TRP A 216 16.28 -7.45 15.11
C TRP A 216 17.69 -6.96 14.88
N HIS A 217 18.55 -7.81 14.32
CA HIS A 217 19.88 -7.41 13.87
C HIS A 217 19.79 -6.41 12.71
N CYS A 218 18.99 -6.69 11.70
CA CYS A 218 18.73 -5.80 10.55
C CYS A 218 18.12 -4.46 10.99
N PHE A 219 17.17 -4.50 11.93
CA PHE A 219 16.58 -3.29 12.52
C PHE A 219 17.65 -2.38 13.15
N LYS A 220 18.50 -2.96 14.01
CA LYS A 220 19.60 -2.20 14.65
C LYS A 220 20.61 -1.68 13.64
N LEU A 221 20.93 -2.45 12.61
CA LEU A 221 21.89 -2.09 11.58
C LEU A 221 21.39 -0.88 10.77
N LEU A 222 20.11 -0.87 10.38
CA LEU A 222 19.52 0.24 9.62
C LEU A 222 19.42 1.52 10.47
N TRP A 223 19.08 1.41 11.76
CA TRP A 223 19.04 2.54 12.69
C TRP A 223 20.43 3.07 13.08
N LYS A 224 21.50 2.30 12.85
CA LYS A 224 22.89 2.75 13.08
C LYS A 224 23.52 3.38 11.85
N ASP A 225 23.04 3.06 10.64
CA ASP A 225 23.56 3.66 9.41
C ASP A 225 23.07 5.10 9.28
N PRO A 226 23.95 6.11 9.13
CA PRO A 226 23.52 7.52 9.14
C PRO A 226 22.45 7.87 8.09
N LEU A 227 22.57 7.35 6.86
CA LEU A 227 21.60 7.60 5.80
C LEU A 227 20.36 6.72 5.95
N GLY A 228 20.53 5.48 6.42
CA GLY A 228 19.45 4.57 6.77
C GLY A 228 18.57 5.13 7.88
N GLN A 229 19.19 5.64 8.96
CA GLN A 229 18.51 6.27 10.10
C GLN A 229 17.64 7.45 9.66
N VAL A 230 18.23 8.39 8.90
CA VAL A 230 17.50 9.59 8.45
C VAL A 230 16.33 9.20 7.55
N SER A 231 16.57 8.34 6.56
CA SER A 231 15.52 7.95 5.64
C SER A 231 14.43 7.13 6.32
N LEU A 232 14.77 6.19 7.21
CA LEU A 232 13.80 5.39 7.98
C LEU A 232 12.98 6.26 8.93
N ALA A 233 13.60 7.18 9.68
CA ALA A 233 12.90 8.10 10.56
C ALA A 233 11.91 8.99 9.79
N VAL A 234 12.34 9.51 8.64
CA VAL A 234 11.52 10.36 7.79
C VAL A 234 10.30 9.61 7.24
N THR A 235 10.49 8.42 6.67
CA THR A 235 9.36 7.63 6.14
C THR A 235 8.41 7.20 7.24
N THR A 236 8.93 6.78 8.38
CA THR A 236 8.15 6.41 9.57
C THR A 236 7.26 7.57 10.05
N LEU A 237 7.86 8.76 10.25
CA LEU A 237 7.12 9.95 10.67
C LEU A 237 6.13 10.43 9.62
N PHE A 238 6.49 10.37 8.35
CA PHE A 238 5.59 10.76 7.24
C PHE A 238 4.30 9.95 7.23
N TRP A 239 4.40 8.62 7.35
CA TRP A 239 3.22 7.75 7.33
C TRP A 239 2.40 7.85 8.62
N GLY A 240 3.03 7.92 9.80
CA GLY A 240 2.35 8.09 11.08
C GLY A 240 1.64 9.45 11.18
N ALA A 241 2.34 10.55 10.86
CA ALA A 241 1.74 11.88 10.81
C ALA A 241 0.63 11.96 9.75
N GLY A 242 0.84 11.33 8.58
CA GLY A 242 -0.16 11.27 7.52
C GLY A 242 -1.45 10.58 7.96
N ALA A 243 -1.37 9.50 8.72
CA ALA A 243 -2.54 8.82 9.29
C ALA A 243 -3.30 9.72 10.27
N THR A 244 -2.59 10.38 11.18
CA THR A 244 -3.17 11.34 12.13
C THR A 244 -3.81 12.53 11.42
N LEU A 245 -3.12 13.14 10.45
CA LEU A 245 -3.63 14.27 9.68
C LEU A 245 -4.86 13.91 8.86
N ARG A 246 -4.94 12.67 8.37
CA ARG A 246 -6.14 12.19 7.67
C ARG A 246 -7.38 12.20 8.58
N LEU A 247 -7.23 11.78 9.83
CA LEU A 247 -8.32 11.83 10.81
C LEU A 247 -8.68 13.27 11.19
N LEU A 248 -7.67 14.12 11.39
CA LEU A 248 -7.87 15.54 11.66
C LEU A 248 -8.55 16.27 10.50
N LEU A 249 -8.23 15.91 9.26
CA LEU A 249 -8.86 16.49 8.06
C LEU A 249 -10.37 16.22 8.04
N LEU A 250 -10.82 15.03 8.46
CA LEU A 250 -12.24 14.71 8.58
C LEU A 250 -12.95 15.62 9.58
N GLY A 251 -12.38 15.77 10.77
CA GLY A 251 -12.94 16.66 11.81
C GLY A 251 -12.90 18.14 11.43
N TRP A 252 -11.77 18.61 10.90
CA TRP A 252 -11.59 19.98 10.45
C TRP A 252 -12.57 20.34 9.32
N SER A 253 -12.74 19.48 8.31
CA SER A 253 -13.62 19.75 7.18
C SER A 253 -15.10 19.83 7.58
N ALA A 254 -15.50 19.07 8.60
CA ALA A 254 -16.84 19.16 9.15
C ALA A 254 -17.09 20.52 9.84
N VAL A 255 -16.10 21.02 10.60
CA VAL A 255 -16.21 22.28 11.35
C VAL A 255 -16.00 23.51 10.45
N ALA A 256 -14.93 23.50 9.64
CA ALA A 256 -14.51 24.68 8.87
C ALA A 256 -15.27 24.86 7.54
N LEU A 257 -15.69 23.74 6.91
CA LEU A 257 -16.33 23.75 5.60
C LEU A 257 -17.78 23.26 5.62
N ASN A 258 -18.28 22.80 6.79
CA ASN A 258 -19.59 22.14 6.92
C ASN A 258 -19.74 20.90 5.99
N TYR A 259 -18.66 20.17 5.77
CA TYR A 259 -18.64 19.02 4.87
C TYR A 259 -19.13 17.75 5.58
N ASN A 260 -19.86 16.93 4.82
CA ASN A 260 -20.17 15.56 5.23
C ASN A 260 -18.97 14.62 4.96
N ILE A 261 -19.04 13.38 5.44
CA ILE A 261 -17.98 12.37 5.32
C ILE A 261 -17.60 12.12 3.87
N SER A 262 -18.55 12.12 2.92
CA SER A 262 -18.29 11.91 1.51
C SER A 262 -17.49 13.06 0.89
N GLN A 263 -17.83 14.30 1.22
CA GLN A 263 -17.09 15.49 0.78
C GLN A 263 -15.69 15.56 1.41
N ALA A 264 -15.56 15.19 2.68
CA ALA A 264 -14.27 15.07 3.35
C ALA A 264 -13.36 14.00 2.69
N ALA A 265 -13.93 12.89 2.26
CA ALA A 265 -13.21 11.86 1.50
C ALA A 265 -12.69 12.40 0.14
N GLN A 266 -13.44 13.28 -0.53
CA GLN A 266 -12.98 13.94 -1.76
C GLN A 266 -11.75 14.83 -1.51
N LEU A 267 -11.67 15.52 -0.37
CA LEU A 267 -10.48 16.28 0.01
C LEU A 267 -9.23 15.38 0.12
N THR A 268 -9.38 14.18 0.67
CA THR A 268 -8.30 13.20 0.72
C THR A 268 -7.84 12.78 -0.69
N ALA A 269 -8.77 12.66 -1.65
CA ALA A 269 -8.41 12.37 -3.04
C ALA A 269 -7.60 13.51 -3.68
N TRP A 270 -7.92 14.78 -3.41
CA TRP A 270 -7.12 15.91 -3.89
C TRP A 270 -5.71 15.94 -3.30
N PHE A 271 -5.57 15.60 -2.03
CA PHE A 271 -4.25 15.42 -1.41
C PHE A 271 -3.45 14.31 -2.12
N ALA A 272 -4.09 13.18 -2.45
CA ALA A 272 -3.46 12.08 -3.18
C ALA A 272 -3.03 12.49 -4.60
N VAL A 273 -3.83 13.30 -5.32
CA VAL A 273 -3.43 13.91 -6.60
C VAL A 273 -2.17 14.76 -6.43
N GLY A 274 -2.10 15.54 -5.35
CA GLY A 274 -0.89 16.26 -4.98
C GLY A 274 0.32 15.36 -4.84
N ILE A 275 0.20 14.24 -4.12
CA ILE A 275 1.31 13.26 -3.95
C ILE A 275 1.82 12.78 -5.32
N ALA A 276 0.93 12.45 -6.26
CA ALA A 276 1.32 12.02 -7.59
C ALA A 276 2.09 13.12 -8.35
N ILE A 277 1.65 14.37 -8.27
CA ILE A 277 2.36 15.53 -8.85
C ILE A 277 3.76 15.65 -8.21
N GLY A 278 3.86 15.59 -6.89
CA GLY A 278 5.13 15.68 -6.17
C GLY A 278 6.09 14.56 -6.52
N ALA A 279 5.59 13.34 -6.69
CA ALA A 279 6.37 12.19 -7.14
C ALA A 279 6.99 12.42 -8.53
N VAL A 280 6.21 12.96 -9.49
CA VAL A 280 6.71 13.32 -10.83
C VAL A 280 7.79 14.40 -10.76
N LEU A 281 7.58 15.43 -9.92
CA LEU A 281 8.59 16.48 -9.72
C LEU A 281 9.86 15.94 -9.09
N ALA A 282 9.76 15.04 -8.11
CA ALA A 282 10.91 14.37 -7.50
C ALA A 282 11.69 13.55 -8.53
N ALA A 283 10.99 12.79 -9.39
CA ALA A 283 11.62 12.02 -10.47
C ALA A 283 12.45 12.89 -11.42
N LYS A 284 12.00 14.11 -11.68
CA LYS A 284 12.64 15.04 -12.63
C LYS A 284 13.83 15.78 -12.02
N TRP A 285 13.74 16.15 -10.73
CA TRP A 285 14.68 17.11 -10.15
C TRP A 285 15.58 16.54 -9.05
N VAL A 286 15.22 15.39 -8.47
CA VAL A 286 15.99 14.83 -7.35
C VAL A 286 16.76 13.60 -7.80
N LYS A 287 18.09 13.65 -7.66
CA LYS A 287 18.98 12.50 -7.80
C LYS A 287 19.11 11.78 -6.45
N LEU A 288 19.36 10.48 -6.47
CA LEU A 288 19.50 9.65 -5.26
C LEU A 288 20.55 10.22 -4.30
N GLU A 289 21.69 10.70 -4.81
CA GLU A 289 22.77 11.33 -4.03
C GLU A 289 22.32 12.60 -3.28
N HIS A 290 21.26 13.26 -3.76
CA HIS A 290 20.72 14.49 -3.20
C HIS A 290 19.43 14.28 -2.42
N SER A 291 19.04 13.03 -2.15
CA SER A 291 17.78 12.71 -1.45
C SER A 291 17.66 13.41 -0.09
N VAL A 292 18.74 13.52 0.66
CA VAL A 292 18.73 14.23 1.97
C VAL A 292 18.45 15.74 1.82
N LYS A 293 18.71 16.35 0.66
CA LYS A 293 18.46 17.78 0.42
C LYS A 293 16.97 18.14 0.37
N VAL A 294 16.06 17.15 0.33
CA VAL A 294 14.61 17.40 0.38
C VAL A 294 14.08 17.58 1.81
N LEU A 295 14.88 17.38 2.86
CA LEU A 295 14.47 17.56 4.27
C LEU A 295 13.80 18.90 4.57
N PRO A 296 14.29 20.05 4.07
CA PRO A 296 13.62 21.34 4.28
C PRO A 296 12.18 21.37 3.74
N VAL A 297 11.87 20.59 2.70
CA VAL A 297 10.50 20.50 2.16
C VAL A 297 9.56 19.85 3.17
N GLY A 298 10.02 18.83 3.92
CA GLY A 298 9.24 18.23 5.01
C GLY A 298 8.94 19.23 6.13
N ILE A 299 9.92 20.07 6.51
CA ILE A 299 9.72 21.15 7.50
C ILE A 299 8.70 22.18 6.98
N ALA A 300 8.87 22.62 5.73
CA ALA A 300 7.96 23.57 5.09
C ALA A 300 6.53 23.00 4.99
N MET A 301 6.38 21.68 4.69
CA MET A 301 5.09 21.01 4.66
C MET A 301 4.40 21.08 6.04
N GLY A 302 5.13 20.84 7.14
CA GLY A 302 4.61 20.98 8.50
C GLY A 302 4.10 22.39 8.80
N LEU A 303 4.80 23.43 8.31
CA LEU A 303 4.35 24.82 8.44
C LEU A 303 3.12 25.12 7.59
N VAL A 304 3.02 24.56 6.37
CA VAL A 304 1.85 24.72 5.50
C VAL A 304 0.59 24.11 6.11
N VAL A 305 0.71 23.03 6.90
CA VAL A 305 -0.43 22.46 7.66
C VAL A 305 -1.09 23.51 8.54
N LEU A 306 -0.30 24.41 9.18
CA LEU A 306 -0.86 25.46 10.04
C LEU A 306 -1.68 26.49 9.26
N LEU A 307 -1.39 26.68 7.97
CA LEU A 307 -2.18 27.58 7.10
C LEU A 307 -3.60 27.05 6.84
N MET A 308 -3.85 25.77 7.06
CA MET A 308 -5.20 25.20 6.94
C MET A 308 -6.14 25.68 8.05
N ILE A 309 -5.63 26.08 9.21
CA ILE A 309 -6.45 26.42 10.38
C ILE A 309 -7.46 27.54 10.09
N PRO A 310 -7.08 28.71 9.50
CA PRO A 310 -8.00 29.80 9.24
C PRO A 310 -8.85 29.65 7.97
N ILE A 311 -8.69 28.55 7.21
CA ILE A 311 -9.36 28.41 5.92
C ILE A 311 -10.78 27.92 6.09
N THR A 312 -11.71 28.68 5.48
CA THR A 312 -13.14 28.37 5.39
C THR A 312 -13.62 28.27 3.95
N ASN A 313 -12.75 28.55 2.97
CA ASN A 313 -13.06 28.49 1.56
C ASN A 313 -12.64 27.14 0.96
N SER A 314 -13.60 26.43 0.36
CA SER A 314 -13.40 25.08 -0.20
C SER A 314 -12.33 25.06 -1.32
N THR A 315 -12.31 26.04 -2.21
CA THR A 315 -11.35 26.09 -3.32
C THR A 315 -9.93 26.27 -2.79
N LEU A 316 -9.75 27.15 -1.81
CA LEU A 316 -8.45 27.39 -1.19
C LEU A 316 -7.98 26.16 -0.40
N ALA A 317 -8.90 25.46 0.28
CA ALA A 317 -8.62 24.20 0.96
C ALA A 317 -8.11 23.13 -0.01
N VAL A 318 -8.77 22.94 -1.14
CA VAL A 318 -8.35 21.98 -2.18
C VAL A 318 -6.97 22.35 -2.75
N LEU A 319 -6.73 23.63 -3.07
CA LEU A 319 -5.42 24.07 -3.58
C LEU A 319 -4.30 23.80 -2.58
N LEU A 320 -4.52 24.11 -1.29
CA LEU A 320 -3.53 23.84 -0.24
C LEU A 320 -3.30 22.34 -0.05
N LEU A 321 -4.34 21.52 -0.10
CA LEU A 321 -4.20 20.06 0.01
C LEU A 321 -3.41 19.49 -1.18
N ILE A 322 -3.60 20.00 -2.40
CA ILE A 322 -2.80 19.61 -3.56
C ILE A 322 -1.33 20.01 -3.35
N VAL A 323 -1.07 21.23 -2.87
CA VAL A 323 0.29 21.71 -2.58
C VAL A 323 0.94 20.88 -1.49
N MET A 324 0.23 20.62 -0.39
CA MET A 324 0.73 19.76 0.70
C MET A 324 1.02 18.33 0.21
N GLY A 325 0.12 17.77 -0.60
CA GLY A 325 0.32 16.47 -1.23
C GLY A 325 1.56 16.48 -2.13
N ALA A 326 1.73 17.53 -2.95
CA ALA A 326 2.91 17.66 -3.83
C ALA A 326 4.21 17.77 -3.05
N MET A 327 4.22 18.53 -1.95
CA MET A 327 5.36 18.57 -1.04
C MET A 327 5.62 17.19 -0.42
N GLY A 328 4.58 16.46 -0.01
CA GLY A 328 4.68 15.12 0.54
C GLY A 328 5.27 14.12 -0.45
N GLY A 329 4.77 14.07 -1.68
CA GLY A 329 5.31 13.20 -2.74
C GLY A 329 6.75 13.54 -3.11
N TYR A 330 7.06 14.84 -3.24
CA TYR A 330 8.41 15.31 -3.51
C TYR A 330 9.41 14.97 -2.39
N PHE A 331 8.93 14.90 -1.16
CA PHE A 331 9.70 14.58 0.04
C PHE A 331 9.90 13.08 0.25
N VAL A 332 8.81 12.30 0.21
CA VAL A 332 8.86 10.88 0.59
C VAL A 332 9.51 9.99 -0.48
N VAL A 333 9.32 10.30 -1.76
CA VAL A 333 9.82 9.45 -2.86
C VAL A 333 11.35 9.31 -2.87
N PRO A 334 12.15 10.39 -2.78
CA PRO A 334 13.60 10.26 -2.71
C PRO A 334 14.07 9.59 -1.41
N MET A 335 13.34 9.80 -0.30
CA MET A 335 13.66 9.15 0.97
C MET A 335 13.41 7.65 0.92
N ASN A 336 12.31 7.20 0.31
CA ASN A 336 12.07 5.79 0.05
C ASN A 336 13.17 5.17 -0.83
N ALA A 337 13.56 5.85 -1.91
CA ALA A 337 14.62 5.39 -2.80
C ALA A 337 15.98 5.27 -2.06
N LEU A 338 16.31 6.24 -1.22
CA LEU A 338 17.53 6.22 -0.40
C LEU A 338 17.51 5.07 0.61
N LEU A 339 16.39 4.90 1.31
CA LEU A 339 16.22 3.83 2.31
C LEU A 339 16.37 2.45 1.66
N GLN A 340 15.69 2.24 0.53
CA GLN A 340 15.76 0.99 -0.23
C GLN A 340 17.19 0.70 -0.69
N HIS A 341 17.89 1.70 -1.23
CA HIS A 341 19.26 1.56 -1.69
C HIS A 341 20.21 1.22 -0.54
N ARG A 342 20.18 1.99 0.57
CA ARG A 342 21.01 1.74 1.74
C ARG A 342 20.74 0.37 2.37
N GLY A 343 19.47 0.04 2.54
CA GLY A 343 19.07 -1.24 3.11
C GLY A 343 19.46 -2.44 2.25
N HIS A 344 19.35 -2.31 0.92
CA HIS A 344 19.81 -3.34 -0.02
C HIS A 344 21.30 -3.63 0.16
N LEU A 345 22.13 -2.58 0.25
CA LEU A 345 23.58 -2.72 0.44
C LEU A 345 23.96 -3.32 1.80
N LEU A 346 23.19 -3.02 2.85
CA LEU A 346 23.52 -3.44 4.23
C LEU A 346 23.06 -4.86 4.56
N MET A 347 21.86 -5.26 4.12
CA MET A 347 21.22 -6.48 4.61
C MET A 347 20.47 -7.29 3.55
N GLY A 348 20.20 -6.71 2.41
CA GLY A 348 19.34 -7.27 1.36
C GLY A 348 18.02 -6.51 1.24
N ALA A 349 17.43 -6.59 0.04
CA ALA A 349 16.28 -5.77 -0.31
C ALA A 349 15.03 -6.12 0.51
N GLY A 350 14.70 -7.40 0.65
CA GLY A 350 13.49 -7.84 1.36
C GLY A 350 13.54 -7.54 2.85
N ARG A 351 14.69 -7.81 3.49
CA ARG A 351 14.88 -7.51 4.93
C ARG A 351 14.77 -6.03 5.22
N SER A 352 15.37 -5.19 4.38
CA SER A 352 15.30 -3.73 4.52
C SER A 352 13.87 -3.21 4.48
N ILE A 353 13.10 -3.62 3.47
CA ILE A 353 11.70 -3.20 3.31
C ILE A 353 10.83 -3.74 4.45
N SER A 354 11.13 -4.93 4.97
CA SER A 354 10.42 -5.48 6.13
C SER A 354 10.63 -4.61 7.38
N VAL A 355 11.86 -4.14 7.63
CA VAL A 355 12.16 -3.20 8.72
C VAL A 355 11.44 -1.86 8.50
N GLN A 356 11.45 -1.33 7.27
CA GLN A 356 10.72 -0.12 6.91
C GLN A 356 9.21 -0.27 7.20
N ASN A 357 8.59 -1.32 6.66
CA ASN A 357 7.16 -1.59 6.85
C ASN A 357 6.78 -1.73 8.33
N PHE A 358 7.64 -2.39 9.13
CA PHE A 358 7.43 -2.51 10.56
C PHE A 358 7.37 -1.15 11.25
N ASN A 359 8.35 -0.28 11.00
CA ASN A 359 8.40 1.05 11.60
C ASN A 359 7.23 1.93 11.16
N GLU A 360 6.91 1.95 9.86
CA GLU A 360 5.81 2.74 9.29
C GLU A 360 4.45 2.28 9.84
N ASN A 361 4.17 0.98 9.85
CA ASN A 361 2.90 0.46 10.36
C ASN A 361 2.79 0.59 11.88
N LEU A 362 3.89 0.46 12.62
CA LEU A 362 3.90 0.72 14.05
C LEU A 362 3.58 2.20 14.35
N SER A 363 4.11 3.13 13.55
CA SER A 363 3.82 4.57 13.68
C SER A 363 2.37 4.92 13.28
N ILE A 364 1.77 4.20 12.31
CA ILE A 364 0.37 4.39 11.94
C ILE A 364 -0.56 3.83 13.03
N PHE A 365 -0.15 2.73 13.68
CA PHE A 365 -0.94 2.06 14.72
C PHE A 365 -0.96 2.82 16.05
N ALA A 366 0.15 3.50 16.39
CA ALA A 366 0.33 4.26 17.63
C ALA A 366 -0.47 5.57 17.65
#